data_da225d3aa29dba6ca53a5bc41c8083d1
#
_entry.id   da225d3aa29dba6ca53a5bc41c8083d1
#
_cell.length_a   1.000
_cell.length_b   1.000
_cell.length_c   1.000
_cell.angle_alpha   90.00
_cell.angle_beta   90.00
_cell.angle_gamma   90.00
#
_symmetry.space_group_name_H-M   'P 1'
#
loop_
_entity.id
_entity.type
_entity.pdbx_description
1 polymer ?
#
loop_
_entity_poly.entity_id
_entity_poly.type
_entity_poly.pdbx_seq_one_letter_code
_entity_poly.pdbx_strand_id
1 'polypeptide(L)'
;MKIQFRWALLLALLCLSMPGKALAEDGGVCPRPAVGTVIQPPPDIASIDGVLKINFNYYTSVDNEGRTLFCFVTDKGEQSPTLHVKPGDTIDMSVTNMVPGAPGAPTETVSNGATVCGNSTMTITSVNVHFHGTNTAPTCHSDEVIHTLINSGETFEYKLHIPKDEPPGMYWYHPHVHGISSAAVTGGACGAIIVEGIENIQPAVIGLPQRIMVMRDLPLIWSTLGTTSNPAGPPPFWDLSLNYVPVVYPVYRPSIIKMHAGETEFWRVVNASANSIFDIQLKYDGVQQPLQIVALDGVPTGSQDGKHQGTIITQNDILIPPAGRAEFIVTAPSASVKHAQLSTLGINTGPLGDSMPARPISTVELTTDPLGLSVGKATGPANPQRFAGLDRIKPSITRHLYFSETFTHAQHGPGAAGVNFFITVKGQDPVLFDPNNPPAITTTQGAVEDWIIQNRAPEVHEFHMHQIHFLLLAINGVPVPPERRQFYDTFQVPYWDQIGKYPSIKVRMDFRGPVVGDFVYHCHILQHEDGGMMATIRVLPKQ
;
A
#
# COMPACT_ATOMS: atom_id res chain seq x y z
N MET A 1 37.48 -24.89 -78.74
CA MET A 1 36.35 -25.42 -78.02
C MET A 1 36.61 -25.11 -76.53
N LYS A 2 36.02 -24.02 -75.99
CA LYS A 2 36.31 -23.51 -74.60
C LYS A 2 35.15 -23.96 -73.72
N ILE A 3 35.45 -24.74 -72.66
CA ILE A 3 34.56 -25.16 -71.65
C ILE A 3 34.75 -24.21 -70.49
N GLN A 4 33.68 -23.43 -70.13
CA GLN A 4 33.68 -22.56 -68.96
C GLN A 4 33.03 -23.33 -67.80
N PHE A 5 33.80 -23.47 -66.69
CA PHE A 5 33.28 -23.93 -65.40
C PHE A 5 32.63 -22.73 -64.66
N ARG A 6 31.36 -22.83 -64.35
CA ARG A 6 30.65 -21.92 -63.43
C ARG A 6 30.70 -22.49 -62.02
N TRP A 7 31.36 -21.79 -61.15
CA TRP A 7 31.27 -22.03 -59.70
C TRP A 7 30.01 -21.38 -59.17
N ALA A 8 29.07 -22.16 -58.59
CA ALA A 8 27.95 -21.69 -57.83
C ALA A 8 28.40 -21.53 -56.38
N LEU A 9 28.49 -20.31 -55.89
CA LEU A 9 28.64 -20.01 -54.46
C LEU A 9 27.30 -20.21 -53.75
N LEU A 10 27.21 -21.24 -52.90
CA LEU A 10 26.12 -21.33 -51.90
C LEU A 10 26.47 -20.38 -50.76
N LEU A 11 25.76 -19.24 -50.70
CA LEU A 11 25.70 -18.42 -49.47
C LEU A 11 24.75 -19.09 -48.49
N ALA A 12 25.29 -19.73 -47.46
CA ALA A 12 24.54 -20.13 -46.28
C ALA A 12 24.22 -18.86 -45.48
N LEU A 13 22.97 -18.38 -45.52
CA LEU A 13 22.47 -17.36 -44.58
C LEU A 13 22.41 -17.99 -43.18
N LEU A 14 23.40 -17.72 -42.34
CA LEU A 14 23.27 -17.87 -40.90
C LEU A 14 22.29 -16.77 -40.41
N CYS A 15 21.03 -17.12 -40.16
CA CYS A 15 20.14 -16.31 -39.34
C CYS A 15 20.68 -16.37 -37.91
N LEU A 16 21.55 -15.44 -37.54
CA LEU A 16 21.77 -15.09 -36.16
C LEU A 16 20.47 -14.51 -35.64
N SER A 17 19.71 -15.28 -34.85
CA SER A 17 18.66 -14.76 -33.98
C SER A 17 19.33 -13.83 -32.99
N MET A 18 19.33 -12.54 -33.30
CA MET A 18 19.61 -11.52 -32.29
C MET A 18 18.53 -11.64 -31.22
N PRO A 19 18.88 -11.67 -29.93
CA PRO A 19 17.88 -11.55 -28.88
C PRO A 19 17.13 -10.26 -29.17
N GLY A 20 15.80 -10.35 -29.26
CA GLY A 20 14.96 -9.19 -29.46
C GLY A 20 15.35 -8.12 -28.44
N LYS A 21 15.67 -6.92 -28.91
CA LYS A 21 15.79 -5.76 -28.04
C LYS A 21 14.50 -5.70 -27.24
N ALA A 22 14.60 -5.87 -25.92
CA ALA A 22 13.55 -5.49 -25.02
C ALA A 22 13.11 -4.08 -25.45
N LEU A 23 11.79 -3.90 -25.68
CA LEU A 23 11.24 -2.58 -25.91
C LEU A 23 11.76 -1.70 -24.78
N ALA A 24 12.34 -0.54 -25.12
CA ALA A 24 12.85 0.37 -24.12
C ALA A 24 11.76 0.62 -23.09
N GLU A 25 12.07 0.36 -21.83
CA GLU A 25 11.15 0.64 -20.74
C GLU A 25 10.89 2.15 -20.71
N ASP A 26 9.62 2.51 -20.56
CA ASP A 26 9.18 3.89 -20.39
C ASP A 26 9.55 4.40 -18.98
N GLY A 27 9.64 5.71 -18.76
CA GLY A 27 9.85 6.30 -17.45
C GLY A 27 11.30 6.53 -17.01
N GLY A 28 12.28 6.29 -17.88
CA GLY A 28 13.70 6.63 -17.60
C GLY A 28 14.26 5.93 -16.36
N VAL A 29 14.67 6.71 -15.31
CA VAL A 29 15.21 6.16 -14.06
C VAL A 29 14.14 5.45 -13.21
N CYS A 30 12.85 5.74 -13.43
CA CYS A 30 11.71 5.06 -12.81
C CYS A 30 10.98 4.20 -13.86
N PRO A 31 11.55 3.07 -14.31
CA PRO A 31 11.06 2.33 -15.47
C PRO A 31 9.63 1.81 -15.28
N ARG A 32 8.86 1.80 -16.39
CA ARG A 32 7.50 1.28 -16.46
C ARG A 32 7.39 0.25 -17.57
N PRO A 33 6.99 -0.99 -17.26
CA PRO A 33 6.71 -2.01 -18.28
C PRO A 33 5.57 -1.56 -19.22
N ALA A 34 5.57 -2.10 -20.43
CA ALA A 34 4.50 -1.81 -21.39
C ALA A 34 3.15 -2.42 -20.94
N VAL A 35 2.05 -1.78 -21.32
CA VAL A 35 0.68 -2.28 -21.07
C VAL A 35 0.50 -3.71 -21.62
N GLY A 36 -0.19 -4.57 -20.87
CA GLY A 36 -0.49 -5.96 -21.27
C GLY A 36 0.71 -6.89 -21.24
N THR A 37 1.78 -6.55 -20.55
CA THR A 37 2.94 -7.44 -20.33
C THR A 37 2.75 -8.32 -19.10
N VAL A 38 3.62 -9.35 -18.99
CA VAL A 38 3.68 -10.22 -17.82
C VAL A 38 4.23 -9.45 -16.63
N ILE A 39 3.53 -9.49 -15.49
CA ILE A 39 4.06 -8.91 -14.26
C ILE A 39 5.33 -9.66 -13.84
N GLN A 40 6.33 -8.90 -13.40
CA GLN A 40 7.52 -9.46 -12.78
C GLN A 40 7.39 -9.32 -11.25
N PRO A 41 7.87 -10.29 -10.45
CA PRO A 41 8.00 -10.09 -9.03
C PRO A 41 8.95 -8.91 -8.77
N PRO A 42 8.68 -8.05 -7.77
CA PRO A 42 9.67 -7.07 -7.34
C PRO A 42 10.97 -7.77 -6.92
N PRO A 43 12.14 -7.14 -7.08
CA PRO A 43 13.40 -7.68 -6.56
C PRO A 43 13.31 -7.94 -5.05
N ASP A 44 13.87 -9.03 -4.54
CA ASP A 44 13.87 -9.38 -3.12
C ASP A 44 15.21 -9.02 -2.47
N ILE A 45 15.16 -8.32 -1.33
CA ILE A 45 16.33 -8.04 -0.48
C ILE A 45 16.04 -8.54 0.92
N ALA A 46 16.83 -9.50 1.40
CA ALA A 46 16.62 -10.13 2.69
C ALA A 46 17.66 -9.70 3.74
N SER A 47 17.25 -9.71 5.00
CA SER A 47 18.17 -9.52 6.14
C SER A 47 19.19 -10.67 6.22
N ILE A 48 20.42 -10.30 6.58
CA ILE A 48 21.53 -11.24 6.82
C ILE A 48 21.97 -11.02 8.27
N ASP A 49 22.05 -12.07 9.06
CA ASP A 49 22.48 -12.04 10.47
C ASP A 49 21.73 -10.97 11.31
N GLY A 50 20.41 -10.85 11.07
CA GLY A 50 19.54 -9.94 11.82
C GLY A 50 19.55 -8.48 11.33
N VAL A 51 20.21 -8.17 10.21
CA VAL A 51 20.27 -6.82 9.64
C VAL A 51 19.98 -6.82 8.15
N LEU A 52 19.01 -6.02 7.74
CA LEU A 52 18.80 -5.68 6.34
C LEU A 52 19.48 -4.35 6.05
N LYS A 53 20.49 -4.36 5.16
CA LYS A 53 21.19 -3.15 4.73
C LYS A 53 20.78 -2.76 3.34
N ILE A 54 20.37 -1.50 3.15
CA ILE A 54 19.94 -0.98 1.86
C ILE A 54 20.23 0.52 1.72
N ASN A 55 20.65 0.91 0.53
CA ASN A 55 20.77 2.32 0.15
C ASN A 55 19.74 2.61 -0.94
N PHE A 56 18.90 3.60 -0.71
CA PHE A 56 17.94 4.11 -1.68
C PHE A 56 18.36 5.48 -2.21
N ASN A 57 18.26 5.63 -3.50
CA ASN A 57 18.25 6.91 -4.18
C ASN A 57 16.81 7.22 -4.60
N TYR A 58 16.26 8.32 -4.12
CA TYR A 58 14.91 8.79 -4.45
C TYR A 58 14.96 9.68 -5.69
N TYR A 59 14.32 9.26 -6.77
CA TYR A 59 14.34 9.94 -8.06
C TYR A 59 12.95 10.39 -8.50
N THR A 60 12.95 11.34 -9.44
CA THR A 60 11.79 11.68 -10.28
C THR A 60 12.13 11.53 -11.75
N SER A 61 11.13 11.20 -12.56
CA SER A 61 11.20 11.19 -14.02
C SER A 61 9.81 11.48 -14.61
N VAL A 62 9.71 11.51 -15.93
CA VAL A 62 8.44 11.70 -16.63
C VAL A 62 8.29 10.55 -17.62
N ASP A 63 7.10 9.93 -17.68
CA ASP A 63 6.81 8.90 -18.68
C ASP A 63 6.41 9.51 -20.03
N ASN A 64 6.20 8.65 -21.04
CA ASN A 64 5.86 9.07 -22.39
C ASN A 64 4.48 9.75 -22.48
N GLU A 65 3.61 9.53 -21.50
CA GLU A 65 2.32 10.19 -21.37
C GLU A 65 2.37 11.53 -20.62
N GLY A 66 3.54 11.91 -20.11
CA GLY A 66 3.75 13.16 -19.37
C GLY A 66 3.41 13.09 -17.89
N ARG A 67 3.23 11.89 -17.31
CA ARG A 67 3.02 11.71 -15.87
C ARG A 67 4.33 11.84 -15.12
N THR A 68 4.32 12.57 -14.02
CA THR A 68 5.46 12.63 -13.09
C THR A 68 5.55 11.33 -12.31
N LEU A 69 6.70 10.68 -12.37
CA LEU A 69 7.02 9.46 -11.66
C LEU A 69 7.98 9.74 -10.52
N PHE A 70 7.83 8.98 -9.45
CA PHE A 70 8.79 8.94 -8.33
C PHE A 70 9.16 7.50 -8.04
N CYS A 71 10.40 7.26 -7.62
CA CYS A 71 10.85 5.92 -7.28
C CYS A 71 12.03 5.90 -6.32
N PHE A 72 12.08 4.85 -5.48
CA PHE A 72 13.27 4.46 -4.75
C PHE A 72 14.05 3.44 -5.58
N VAL A 73 15.33 3.70 -5.81
CA VAL A 73 16.20 2.83 -6.60
C VAL A 73 17.44 2.51 -5.78
N THR A 74 17.80 1.22 -5.71
CA THR A 74 19.03 0.79 -5.02
C THR A 74 20.27 1.16 -5.79
N ASP A 75 21.45 1.08 -5.16
CA ASP A 75 22.74 1.28 -5.84
C ASP A 75 22.98 0.29 -6.99
N LYS A 76 22.23 -0.82 -7.05
CA LYS A 76 22.25 -1.80 -8.14
C LYS A 76 21.27 -1.50 -9.26
N GLY A 77 20.48 -0.44 -9.16
CA GLY A 77 19.44 -0.08 -10.12
C GLY A 77 18.12 -0.82 -9.95
N GLU A 78 17.90 -1.51 -8.83
CA GLU A 78 16.64 -2.21 -8.52
C GLU A 78 15.61 -1.21 -8.01
N GLN A 79 14.45 -1.13 -8.66
CA GLN A 79 13.37 -0.22 -8.27
C GLN A 79 12.46 -0.88 -7.24
N SER A 80 12.24 -0.18 -6.13
CA SER A 80 11.25 -0.52 -5.08
C SER A 80 11.21 -2.00 -4.71
N PRO A 81 12.35 -2.58 -4.27
CA PRO A 81 12.43 -3.99 -3.92
C PRO A 81 11.49 -4.35 -2.76
N THR A 82 11.16 -5.63 -2.66
CA THR A 82 10.56 -6.22 -1.46
C THR A 82 11.64 -6.42 -0.41
N LEU A 83 11.41 -5.89 0.79
CA LEU A 83 12.31 -6.02 1.92
C LEU A 83 11.87 -7.20 2.81
N HIS A 84 12.72 -8.22 2.97
CA HIS A 84 12.44 -9.40 3.78
C HIS A 84 13.17 -9.32 5.11
N VAL A 85 12.43 -9.26 6.21
CA VAL A 85 12.96 -9.20 7.58
C VAL A 85 12.29 -10.23 8.48
N LYS A 86 12.92 -10.56 9.58
CA LYS A 86 12.34 -11.40 10.64
C LYS A 86 12.00 -10.54 11.85
N PRO A 87 11.05 -10.95 12.69
CA PRO A 87 10.84 -10.31 13.97
C PRO A 87 12.14 -10.25 14.78
N GLY A 88 12.50 -9.07 15.24
CA GLY A 88 13.76 -8.78 15.94
C GLY A 88 14.89 -8.27 15.05
N ASP A 89 14.75 -8.27 13.73
CA ASP A 89 15.75 -7.74 12.81
C ASP A 89 15.77 -6.20 12.83
N THR A 90 16.82 -5.63 12.27
CA THR A 90 16.97 -4.19 12.07
C THR A 90 17.06 -3.89 10.57
N ILE A 91 16.30 -2.90 10.10
CA ILE A 91 16.49 -2.29 8.78
C ILE A 91 17.46 -1.12 8.96
N ASP A 92 18.62 -1.21 8.33
CA ASP A 92 19.69 -0.21 8.29
C ASP A 92 19.66 0.37 6.85
N MET A 93 18.96 1.51 6.69
CA MET A 93 18.63 2.08 5.38
C MET A 93 19.18 3.50 5.28
N SER A 94 19.88 3.81 4.19
CA SER A 94 20.14 5.18 3.82
C SER A 94 19.22 5.61 2.67
N VAL A 95 18.74 6.86 2.71
CA VAL A 95 17.93 7.46 1.66
C VAL A 95 18.59 8.75 1.21
N THR A 96 19.00 8.80 -0.05
CA THR A 96 19.51 10.01 -0.71
C THR A 96 18.45 10.59 -1.62
N ASN A 97 18.07 11.84 -1.39
CA ASN A 97 17.11 12.54 -2.25
C ASN A 97 17.82 13.11 -3.48
N MET A 98 17.67 12.43 -4.61
CA MET A 98 18.24 12.79 -5.91
C MET A 98 17.31 13.65 -6.76
N VAL A 99 16.11 13.99 -6.26
CA VAL A 99 15.17 14.89 -6.99
C VAL A 99 15.79 16.27 -7.05
N PRO A 100 15.92 16.89 -8.24
CA PRO A 100 16.46 18.24 -8.35
C PRO A 100 15.67 19.25 -7.52
N GLY A 101 16.36 20.09 -6.76
CA GLY A 101 15.72 21.17 -6.03
C GLY A 101 14.98 22.12 -6.98
N ALA A 102 13.88 22.72 -6.52
CA ALA A 102 13.12 23.72 -7.25
C ALA A 102 13.47 25.13 -6.73
N PRO A 103 14.43 25.84 -7.33
CA PRO A 103 14.84 27.16 -6.87
C PRO A 103 13.67 28.13 -6.87
N GLY A 104 13.49 28.87 -5.76
CA GLY A 104 12.40 29.84 -5.60
C GLY A 104 11.03 29.22 -5.29
N ALA A 105 10.94 27.89 -5.10
CA ALA A 105 9.72 27.27 -4.62
C ALA A 105 9.42 27.70 -3.17
N PRO A 106 8.15 27.74 -2.75
CA PRO A 106 7.77 27.94 -1.37
C PRO A 106 8.45 26.94 -0.44
N THR A 107 8.89 27.42 0.71
CA THR A 107 9.43 26.59 1.78
C THR A 107 8.60 26.80 3.03
N GLU A 108 8.47 25.75 3.84
CA GLU A 108 7.74 25.77 5.09
C GLU A 108 8.64 25.28 6.23
N THR A 109 8.58 25.95 7.38
CA THR A 109 9.29 25.51 8.57
C THR A 109 8.41 24.57 9.35
N VAL A 110 8.80 23.29 9.43
CA VAL A 110 8.02 22.23 10.08
C VAL A 110 8.44 21.94 11.52
N SER A 111 9.29 22.78 12.10
CA SER A 111 9.76 22.59 13.48
C SER A 111 10.14 23.92 14.12
N ASN A 112 9.75 24.09 15.37
CA ASN A 112 10.18 25.21 16.23
C ASN A 112 11.60 25.02 16.81
N GLY A 113 12.41 24.14 16.23
CA GLY A 113 13.79 23.89 16.60
C GLY A 113 14.02 22.86 17.72
N ALA A 114 12.97 22.39 18.38
CA ALA A 114 13.12 21.45 19.51
C ALA A 114 13.15 19.96 19.11
N THR A 115 12.64 19.61 17.93
CA THR A 115 12.43 18.21 17.51
C THR A 115 12.76 17.96 16.04
N VAL A 116 13.81 18.62 15.53
CA VAL A 116 14.26 18.42 14.14
C VAL A 116 14.77 17.00 13.94
N CYS A 117 14.26 16.32 12.94
CA CYS A 117 14.81 15.08 12.42
C CYS A 117 15.10 15.26 10.93
N GLY A 118 16.38 15.27 10.55
CA GLY A 118 16.79 15.68 9.22
C GLY A 118 16.81 17.21 9.07
N ASN A 119 16.06 17.76 8.11
CA ASN A 119 15.98 19.20 7.85
C ASN A 119 14.78 19.84 8.55
N SER A 120 14.87 21.11 8.95
CA SER A 120 13.77 21.87 9.57
C SER A 120 12.90 22.60 8.55
N THR A 121 13.34 22.65 7.30
CA THR A 121 12.66 23.40 6.23
C THR A 121 12.15 22.43 5.17
N MET A 122 10.83 22.35 5.03
CA MET A 122 10.18 21.59 3.97
C MET A 122 10.27 22.33 2.64
N THR A 123 10.52 21.58 1.57
CA THR A 123 10.42 22.03 0.19
C THR A 123 9.44 21.10 -0.57
N ILE A 124 9.00 21.51 -1.74
CA ILE A 124 8.12 20.67 -2.59
C ILE A 124 8.80 19.38 -3.11
N THR A 125 10.10 19.23 -2.88
CA THR A 125 10.89 18.05 -3.26
C THR A 125 11.40 17.28 -2.05
N SER A 126 10.98 17.63 -0.83
CA SER A 126 11.33 16.89 0.38
C SER A 126 10.76 15.48 0.34
N VAL A 127 11.45 14.54 0.97
CA VAL A 127 11.02 13.15 1.12
C VAL A 127 11.34 12.64 2.51
N ASN A 128 10.62 11.63 2.96
CA ASN A 128 10.94 10.77 4.08
C ASN A 128 10.47 9.34 3.74
N VAL A 129 10.59 8.40 4.66
CA VAL A 129 10.04 7.05 4.52
C VAL A 129 9.23 6.70 5.76
N HIS A 130 8.00 6.27 5.54
CA HIS A 130 7.14 5.60 6.50
C HIS A 130 7.19 4.08 6.27
N PHE A 131 7.29 3.33 7.36
CA PHE A 131 7.28 1.87 7.35
C PHE A 131 5.90 1.37 7.80
N HIS A 132 4.97 1.43 6.88
CA HIS A 132 3.54 1.30 7.11
C HIS A 132 3.15 -0.06 7.72
N GLY A 133 2.40 0.01 8.81
CA GLY A 133 1.86 -1.13 9.53
C GLY A 133 2.80 -1.72 10.59
N THR A 134 4.09 -1.40 10.56
CA THR A 134 5.05 -1.90 11.55
C THR A 134 4.82 -1.25 12.92
N ASN A 135 4.96 -2.05 14.01
CA ASN A 135 4.81 -1.53 15.37
C ASN A 135 6.14 -0.97 15.91
N THR A 136 6.78 -0.12 15.13
CA THR A 136 8.10 0.44 15.38
C THR A 136 8.03 1.76 16.14
N ALA A 137 9.14 2.26 16.65
CA ALA A 137 9.15 3.48 17.44
C ALA A 137 9.02 4.73 16.56
N PRO A 138 8.15 5.71 16.91
CA PRO A 138 8.02 6.98 16.20
C PRO A 138 9.13 7.96 16.64
N THR A 139 10.38 7.58 16.46
CA THR A 139 11.55 8.36 16.87
C THR A 139 12.45 8.68 15.70
N CYS A 140 13.24 9.75 15.81
CA CYS A 140 14.21 10.12 14.78
C CYS A 140 15.13 8.94 14.45
N HIS A 141 15.42 8.75 13.16
CA HIS A 141 16.11 7.60 12.58
C HIS A 141 15.34 6.27 12.64
N SER A 142 14.09 6.25 13.14
CA SER A 142 13.16 5.12 13.05
C SER A 142 11.95 5.55 12.19
N ASP A 143 10.72 5.39 12.66
CA ASP A 143 9.51 5.71 11.87
C ASP A 143 8.89 7.05 12.34
N GLU A 144 9.71 8.08 12.45
CA GLU A 144 9.27 9.44 12.71
C GLU A 144 8.93 10.12 11.38
N VAL A 145 7.67 10.48 11.14
CA VAL A 145 7.20 11.05 9.87
C VAL A 145 6.73 12.50 9.98
N ILE A 146 6.55 13.01 11.22
CA ILE A 146 5.99 14.35 11.46
C ILE A 146 7.00 15.44 11.12
N HIS A 147 8.29 15.23 11.48
CA HIS A 147 9.34 16.23 11.34
C HIS A 147 10.54 15.74 10.52
N THR A 148 10.56 14.49 10.07
CA THR A 148 11.65 13.96 9.25
C THR A 148 11.57 14.49 7.84
N LEU A 149 12.58 15.24 7.41
CA LEU A 149 12.70 15.81 6.07
C LEU A 149 14.08 15.54 5.48
N ILE A 150 14.10 15.07 4.24
CA ILE A 150 15.30 14.86 3.43
C ILE A 150 15.15 15.71 2.18
N ASN A 151 15.87 16.83 2.10
CA ASN A 151 15.78 17.75 0.98
C ASN A 151 16.68 17.31 -0.19
N SER A 152 16.49 17.93 -1.34
CA SER A 152 17.29 17.67 -2.55
C SER A 152 18.78 17.67 -2.27
N GLY A 153 19.49 16.60 -2.64
CA GLY A 153 20.92 16.38 -2.42
C GLY A 153 21.32 15.90 -1.03
N GLU A 154 20.36 15.77 -0.09
CA GLU A 154 20.63 15.28 1.25
C GLU A 154 20.49 13.75 1.36
N THR A 155 21.22 13.17 2.32
CA THR A 155 21.12 11.76 2.69
C THR A 155 20.72 11.67 4.16
N PHE A 156 19.81 10.74 4.47
CA PHE A 156 19.34 10.47 5.83
C PHE A 156 19.43 8.97 6.12
N GLU A 157 19.86 8.65 7.35
CA GLU A 157 20.06 7.29 7.81
C GLU A 157 18.88 6.84 8.69
N TYR A 158 18.24 5.74 8.33
CA TYR A 158 17.22 5.06 9.11
C TYR A 158 17.82 3.84 9.80
N LYS A 159 17.42 3.59 11.01
CA LYS A 159 17.75 2.38 11.78
C LYS A 159 16.48 1.88 12.48
N LEU A 160 15.65 1.19 11.74
CA LEU A 160 14.36 0.69 12.19
C LEU A 160 14.52 -0.68 12.82
N HIS A 161 14.10 -0.83 14.07
CA HIS A 161 14.10 -2.11 14.76
C HIS A 161 12.72 -2.76 14.71
N ILE A 162 12.61 -3.91 14.03
CA ILE A 162 11.38 -4.70 13.97
C ILE A 162 11.16 -5.39 15.33
N PRO A 163 10.03 -5.19 16.01
CA PRO A 163 9.76 -5.86 17.28
C PRO A 163 9.82 -7.38 17.19
N LYS A 164 10.26 -8.04 18.26
CA LYS A 164 10.31 -9.51 18.31
C LYS A 164 8.94 -10.18 18.26
N ASP A 165 7.90 -9.45 18.63
CA ASP A 165 6.51 -9.86 18.59
C ASP A 165 5.74 -9.26 17.41
N GLU A 166 6.46 -8.70 16.41
CA GLU A 166 5.84 -8.24 15.18
C GLU A 166 5.10 -9.38 14.48
N PRO A 167 3.83 -9.24 14.13
CA PRO A 167 3.11 -10.26 13.39
C PRO A 167 3.78 -10.56 12.05
N PRO A 168 3.94 -11.84 11.68
CA PRO A 168 4.46 -12.18 10.36
C PRO A 168 3.39 -11.97 9.30
N GLY A 169 3.74 -11.23 8.25
CA GLY A 169 2.82 -10.84 7.19
C GLY A 169 3.39 -9.79 6.26
N MET A 170 2.52 -9.18 5.47
CA MET A 170 2.88 -8.16 4.50
C MET A 170 2.65 -6.76 5.04
N TYR A 171 3.67 -5.94 4.94
CA TYR A 171 3.77 -4.51 5.24
C TYR A 171 4.28 -3.79 4.00
N TRP A 172 4.47 -2.45 4.07
CA TRP A 172 5.01 -1.71 2.94
C TRP A 172 5.72 -0.43 3.39
N TYR A 173 6.42 0.25 2.48
CA TYR A 173 7.09 1.52 2.74
C TYR A 173 6.75 2.54 1.66
N HIS A 174 6.63 3.80 2.06
CA HIS A 174 6.30 4.92 1.16
C HIS A 174 6.70 6.28 1.74
N PRO A 175 6.78 7.34 0.91
CA PRO A 175 6.94 8.72 1.41
C PRO A 175 5.72 9.19 2.20
N HIS A 176 5.96 10.01 3.22
CA HIS A 176 4.91 10.53 4.11
C HIS A 176 5.15 11.99 4.52
N VAL A 177 5.68 12.83 3.62
CA VAL A 177 5.81 14.26 3.87
C VAL A 177 4.46 14.92 3.61
N HIS A 178 3.83 15.48 4.65
CA HIS A 178 2.52 16.12 4.56
C HIS A 178 2.46 17.17 3.43
N GLY A 179 1.37 17.18 2.66
CA GLY A 179 1.13 18.09 1.53
C GLY A 179 1.74 17.63 0.19
N ILE A 180 2.57 16.58 0.18
CA ILE A 180 3.19 16.01 -1.04
C ILE A 180 3.22 14.48 -1.07
N SER A 181 2.66 13.80 -0.07
CA SER A 181 2.60 12.33 0.02
C SER A 181 1.85 11.71 -1.15
N SER A 182 0.70 12.27 -1.50
CA SER A 182 -0.16 11.78 -2.58
C SER A 182 0.58 11.75 -3.93
N ALA A 183 1.27 12.84 -4.27
CA ALA A 183 2.03 12.93 -5.52
C ALA A 183 3.16 11.90 -5.59
N ALA A 184 3.91 11.72 -4.51
CA ALA A 184 5.04 10.80 -4.45
C ALA A 184 4.59 9.33 -4.54
N VAL A 185 3.49 8.96 -3.85
CA VAL A 185 2.93 7.59 -3.87
C VAL A 185 2.27 7.29 -5.22
N THR A 186 1.46 8.20 -5.76
CA THR A 186 0.86 8.07 -7.11
C THR A 186 1.95 7.97 -8.18
N GLY A 187 3.08 8.67 -8.01
CA GLY A 187 4.27 8.55 -8.87
C GLY A 187 4.97 7.19 -8.77
N GLY A 188 4.62 6.36 -7.77
CA GLY A 188 5.11 4.98 -7.63
C GLY A 188 6.22 4.75 -6.60
N ALA A 189 6.57 5.74 -5.77
CA ALA A 189 7.62 5.61 -4.76
C ALA A 189 7.16 4.79 -3.55
N CYS A 190 6.98 3.50 -3.73
CA CYS A 190 6.55 2.58 -2.67
C CYS A 190 6.98 1.15 -2.97
N GLY A 191 7.17 0.32 -1.94
CA GLY A 191 7.51 -1.09 -2.07
C GLY A 191 7.06 -1.92 -0.87
N ALA A 192 7.09 -3.24 -1.01
CA ALA A 192 6.62 -4.16 0.01
C ALA A 192 7.69 -4.44 1.08
N ILE A 193 7.23 -4.76 2.30
CA ILE A 193 8.02 -5.36 3.36
C ILE A 193 7.35 -6.67 3.73
N ILE A 194 8.12 -7.73 3.86
CA ILE A 194 7.66 -9.02 4.36
C ILE A 194 8.32 -9.28 5.71
N VAL A 195 7.50 -9.34 6.76
CA VAL A 195 7.93 -9.90 8.04
C VAL A 195 7.72 -11.40 7.96
N GLU A 196 8.82 -12.14 7.95
CA GLU A 196 8.85 -13.59 7.74
C GLU A 196 8.25 -14.37 8.90
N GLY A 197 7.75 -15.57 8.63
CA GLY A 197 7.30 -16.51 9.65
C GLY A 197 5.81 -16.85 9.62
N ILE A 198 5.06 -16.43 8.60
CA ILE A 198 3.65 -16.79 8.44
C ILE A 198 3.46 -18.31 8.36
N GLU A 199 4.42 -19.04 7.82
CA GLU A 199 4.44 -20.49 7.68
C GLU A 199 4.52 -21.20 9.04
N ASN A 200 5.04 -20.53 10.08
CA ASN A 200 5.05 -21.07 11.44
C ASN A 200 3.67 -21.02 12.11
N ILE A 201 2.75 -20.21 11.55
CA ILE A 201 1.40 -19.97 12.06
C ILE A 201 0.36 -20.69 11.22
N GLN A 202 0.51 -20.62 9.89
CA GLN A 202 -0.41 -21.19 8.92
C GLN A 202 0.28 -22.26 8.05
N PRO A 203 0.18 -23.54 8.42
CA PRO A 203 0.82 -24.64 7.68
C PRO A 203 0.37 -24.76 6.22
N ALA A 204 -0.83 -24.28 5.87
CA ALA A 204 -1.35 -24.37 4.52
C ALA A 204 -0.54 -23.57 3.48
N VAL A 205 0.29 -22.61 3.91
CA VAL A 205 1.16 -21.85 3.01
C VAL A 205 2.58 -22.43 2.89
N ILE A 206 2.92 -23.45 3.68
CA ILE A 206 4.24 -24.09 3.61
C ILE A 206 4.42 -24.73 2.23
N GLY A 207 5.52 -24.38 1.56
CA GLY A 207 5.87 -24.96 0.27
C GLY A 207 5.12 -24.38 -0.93
N LEU A 208 4.21 -23.42 -0.72
CA LEU A 208 3.55 -22.74 -1.83
C LEU A 208 4.47 -21.69 -2.46
N PRO A 209 4.47 -21.57 -3.80
CA PRO A 209 5.06 -20.41 -4.47
C PRO A 209 4.42 -19.12 -3.98
N GLN A 210 5.22 -18.11 -3.62
CA GLN A 210 4.76 -16.84 -3.11
C GLN A 210 4.78 -15.78 -4.21
N ARG A 211 3.66 -15.08 -4.39
CA ARG A 211 3.53 -14.01 -5.38
C ARG A 211 3.29 -12.68 -4.69
N ILE A 212 4.27 -11.78 -4.78
CA ILE A 212 4.17 -10.40 -4.29
C ILE A 212 3.51 -9.54 -5.37
N MET A 213 2.40 -8.90 -5.02
CA MET A 213 1.64 -8.04 -5.92
C MET A 213 1.43 -6.66 -5.28
N VAL A 214 1.95 -5.63 -5.94
CA VAL A 214 1.84 -4.24 -5.52
C VAL A 214 0.93 -3.53 -6.50
N MET A 215 -0.30 -3.24 -6.07
CA MET A 215 -1.28 -2.45 -6.83
C MET A 215 -1.04 -0.96 -6.57
N ARG A 216 -1.10 -0.15 -7.62
CA ARG A 216 -0.92 1.31 -7.55
C ARG A 216 -1.94 2.00 -8.41
N ASP A 217 -2.33 3.21 -8.04
CA ASP A 217 -3.03 4.12 -8.93
C ASP A 217 -2.05 4.91 -9.81
N LEU A 218 -2.58 5.46 -10.88
CA LEU A 218 -1.87 6.31 -11.82
C LEU A 218 -2.77 7.48 -12.21
N PRO A 219 -2.25 8.69 -12.44
CA PRO A 219 -3.04 9.77 -12.95
C PRO A 219 -3.68 9.42 -14.29
N LEU A 220 -5.00 9.65 -14.41
CA LEU A 220 -5.70 9.50 -15.68
C LEU A 220 -5.29 10.60 -16.65
N ILE A 221 -5.03 10.26 -17.91
CA ILE A 221 -4.69 11.23 -18.94
C ILE A 221 -5.96 11.72 -19.62
N TRP A 222 -6.48 12.83 -19.14
CA TRP A 222 -7.75 13.41 -19.62
C TRP A 222 -7.73 13.80 -21.11
N SER A 223 -6.56 14.15 -21.67
CA SER A 223 -6.41 14.48 -23.10
C SER A 223 -6.68 13.30 -24.03
N THR A 224 -6.61 12.06 -23.54
CA THR A 224 -6.91 10.84 -24.31
C THR A 224 -8.40 10.48 -24.27
N LEU A 225 -9.18 11.15 -23.43
CA LEU A 225 -10.63 10.96 -23.35
C LEU A 225 -11.30 11.65 -24.55
N GLY A 226 -11.38 10.95 -25.65
CA GLY A 226 -12.16 11.40 -26.80
C GLY A 226 -13.64 11.63 -26.43
N THR A 227 -14.31 12.53 -27.15
CA THR A 227 -15.73 12.89 -26.97
C THR A 227 -16.73 11.78 -27.37
N THR A 228 -16.27 10.57 -27.64
CA THR A 228 -17.11 9.45 -28.09
C THR A 228 -17.58 8.61 -26.91
N SER A 229 -18.83 8.17 -26.95
CA SER A 229 -19.39 7.19 -26.01
C SER A 229 -18.49 5.96 -25.95
N ASN A 230 -17.87 5.72 -24.77
CA ASN A 230 -16.90 4.66 -24.62
C ASN A 230 -17.59 3.35 -24.21
N PRO A 231 -17.38 2.24 -24.92
CA PRO A 231 -17.94 0.94 -24.56
C PRO A 231 -17.40 0.39 -23.23
N ALA A 232 -16.28 0.94 -22.70
CA ALA A 232 -15.73 0.56 -21.40
C ALA A 232 -16.49 1.13 -20.19
N GLY A 233 -17.55 1.93 -20.41
CA GLY A 233 -18.32 2.57 -19.33
C GLY A 233 -17.75 3.93 -18.88
N PRO A 234 -18.18 4.45 -17.73
CA PRO A 234 -17.70 5.73 -17.22
C PRO A 234 -16.20 5.67 -16.92
N PRO A 235 -15.46 6.78 -17.13
CA PRO A 235 -14.03 6.81 -16.80
C PRO A 235 -13.83 6.64 -15.29
N PRO A 236 -12.76 5.94 -14.88
CA PRO A 236 -12.30 5.98 -13.50
C PRO A 236 -11.71 7.36 -13.22
N PHE A 237 -11.55 7.70 -11.94
CA PHE A 237 -10.80 8.90 -11.58
C PHE A 237 -9.28 8.66 -11.73
N TRP A 238 -8.84 7.44 -11.42
CA TRP A 238 -7.45 6.97 -11.49
C TRP A 238 -7.34 5.74 -12.38
N ASP A 239 -6.31 5.67 -13.21
CA ASP A 239 -5.85 4.42 -13.80
C ASP A 239 -5.16 3.55 -12.74
N LEU A 240 -4.79 2.33 -13.06
CA LEU A 240 -4.12 1.43 -12.14
C LEU A 240 -2.91 0.73 -12.78
N SER A 241 -2.03 0.21 -11.95
CA SER A 241 -0.98 -0.73 -12.35
C SER A 241 -0.83 -1.87 -11.36
N LEU A 242 -0.35 -3.02 -11.84
CA LEU A 242 0.06 -4.17 -11.03
C LEU A 242 1.55 -4.44 -11.26
N ASN A 243 2.36 -4.37 -10.20
CA ASN A 243 3.82 -4.44 -10.30
C ASN A 243 4.38 -3.54 -11.41
N TYR A 244 3.88 -2.29 -11.45
CA TYR A 244 4.17 -1.26 -12.46
C TYR A 244 3.64 -1.51 -13.87
N VAL A 245 3.05 -2.68 -14.20
CA VAL A 245 2.39 -2.89 -15.49
C VAL A 245 1.08 -2.12 -15.53
N PRO A 246 0.93 -1.08 -16.37
CA PRO A 246 -0.24 -0.22 -16.37
C PRO A 246 -1.48 -0.92 -16.98
N VAL A 247 -2.65 -0.60 -16.43
CA VAL A 247 -3.96 -0.97 -16.97
C VAL A 247 -4.77 0.32 -17.12
N VAL A 248 -4.75 0.89 -18.32
CA VAL A 248 -5.21 2.26 -18.58
C VAL A 248 -6.55 2.29 -19.32
N TYR A 249 -7.37 3.26 -18.94
CA TYR A 249 -8.62 3.60 -19.62
C TYR A 249 -8.31 4.21 -21.01
N PRO A 250 -9.14 4.01 -22.06
CA PRO A 250 -10.41 3.27 -22.06
C PRO A 250 -10.27 1.77 -22.43
N VAL A 251 -9.08 1.34 -22.83
CA VAL A 251 -8.89 0.00 -23.41
C VAL A 251 -8.79 -1.07 -22.34
N TYR A 252 -8.31 -0.71 -21.15
CA TYR A 252 -8.09 -1.65 -20.03
C TYR A 252 -7.37 -2.93 -20.45
N ARG A 253 -6.23 -2.80 -21.15
CA ARG A 253 -5.43 -3.96 -21.49
C ARG A 253 -4.82 -4.53 -20.20
N PRO A 254 -5.30 -5.71 -19.72
CA PRO A 254 -4.87 -6.24 -18.44
C PRO A 254 -3.40 -6.61 -18.45
N SER A 255 -2.75 -6.52 -17.29
CA SER A 255 -1.47 -7.19 -17.07
C SER A 255 -1.64 -8.72 -17.17
N ILE A 256 -0.53 -9.46 -17.21
CA ILE A 256 -0.57 -10.93 -17.33
C ILE A 256 0.08 -11.55 -16.10
N ILE A 257 -0.64 -12.44 -15.43
CA ILE A 257 -0.12 -13.34 -14.39
C ILE A 257 0.10 -14.72 -15.02
N LYS A 258 1.33 -15.22 -15.00
CA LYS A 258 1.63 -16.60 -15.43
C LYS A 258 1.53 -17.56 -14.24
N MET A 259 0.85 -18.70 -14.43
CA MET A 259 0.70 -19.77 -13.42
C MET A 259 0.83 -21.14 -14.08
N HIS A 260 1.22 -22.16 -13.30
CA HIS A 260 1.12 -23.55 -13.75
C HIS A 260 -0.29 -24.09 -13.54
N ALA A 261 -0.78 -24.88 -14.49
CA ALA A 261 -2.15 -25.40 -14.43
C ALA A 261 -2.44 -26.17 -13.14
N GLY A 262 -3.46 -25.74 -12.38
CA GLY A 262 -3.86 -26.37 -11.12
C GLY A 262 -2.91 -26.20 -9.95
N GLU A 263 -1.83 -25.43 -10.08
CA GLU A 263 -0.91 -25.10 -8.99
C GLU A 263 -1.60 -24.21 -7.97
N THR A 264 -1.29 -24.41 -6.70
CA THR A 264 -1.74 -23.53 -5.62
C THR A 264 -0.61 -22.58 -5.27
N GLU A 265 -0.91 -21.28 -5.23
CA GLU A 265 0.03 -20.21 -4.88
C GLU A 265 -0.44 -19.44 -3.65
N PHE A 266 0.49 -18.85 -2.92
CA PHE A 266 0.25 -17.90 -1.85
C PHE A 266 0.44 -16.47 -2.41
N TRP A 267 -0.65 -15.73 -2.55
CA TRP A 267 -0.65 -14.36 -3.05
C TRP A 267 -0.61 -13.37 -1.91
N ARG A 268 0.31 -12.44 -2.00
CA ARG A 268 0.53 -11.37 -1.02
C ARG A 268 0.33 -10.04 -1.74
N VAL A 269 -0.78 -9.38 -1.45
CA VAL A 269 -1.24 -8.20 -2.17
C VAL A 269 -1.25 -6.99 -1.26
N VAL A 270 -0.60 -5.91 -1.69
CA VAL A 270 -0.72 -4.59 -1.07
C VAL A 270 -1.40 -3.62 -2.03
N ASN A 271 -2.38 -2.88 -1.53
CA ASN A 271 -2.89 -1.70 -2.20
C ASN A 271 -2.01 -0.50 -1.84
N ALA A 272 -0.96 -0.27 -2.61
CA ALA A 272 -0.03 0.85 -2.48
C ALA A 272 -0.47 2.07 -3.33
N SER A 273 -1.79 2.21 -3.54
CA SER A 273 -2.38 3.38 -4.17
C SER A 273 -2.44 4.56 -3.19
N ALA A 274 -2.33 5.76 -3.72
CA ALA A 274 -2.58 6.97 -2.94
C ALA A 274 -4.08 7.19 -2.68
N ASN A 275 -4.95 6.80 -3.64
CA ASN A 275 -6.37 7.18 -3.61
C ASN A 275 -7.34 6.04 -3.96
N SER A 276 -6.89 5.01 -4.70
CA SER A 276 -7.79 4.00 -5.24
C SER A 276 -8.08 2.87 -4.26
N ILE A 277 -9.35 2.53 -4.11
CA ILE A 277 -9.83 1.35 -3.39
C ILE A 277 -9.98 0.20 -4.40
N PHE A 278 -9.65 -1.01 -4.02
CA PHE A 278 -9.86 -2.21 -4.83
C PHE A 278 -10.72 -3.22 -4.10
N ASP A 279 -11.71 -3.77 -4.79
CA ASP A 279 -12.50 -4.93 -4.34
C ASP A 279 -12.20 -6.08 -5.29
N ILE A 280 -11.13 -6.82 -4.98
CA ILE A 280 -10.55 -7.80 -5.88
C ILE A 280 -11.34 -9.10 -5.90
N GLN A 281 -11.53 -9.65 -7.10
CA GLN A 281 -12.10 -10.97 -7.32
C GLN A 281 -11.37 -11.70 -8.43
N LEU A 282 -11.33 -13.04 -8.33
CA LEU A 282 -10.78 -13.94 -9.35
C LEU A 282 -11.91 -14.72 -9.98
N LYS A 283 -11.97 -14.78 -11.32
CA LYS A 283 -12.98 -15.53 -12.08
C LYS A 283 -12.33 -16.45 -13.10
N TYR A 284 -12.87 -17.68 -13.21
CA TYR A 284 -12.55 -18.65 -14.25
C TYR A 284 -13.81 -18.94 -15.07
N ASP A 285 -13.77 -18.65 -16.37
CA ASP A 285 -14.94 -18.74 -17.28
C ASP A 285 -16.21 -18.09 -16.69
N GLY A 286 -16.05 -16.94 -16.02
CA GLY A 286 -17.13 -16.19 -15.38
C GLY A 286 -17.51 -16.66 -13.96
N VAL A 287 -16.98 -17.80 -13.49
CA VAL A 287 -17.25 -18.34 -12.15
C VAL A 287 -16.25 -17.77 -11.14
N GLN A 288 -16.75 -17.16 -10.08
CA GLN A 288 -15.93 -16.65 -8.97
C GLN A 288 -15.16 -17.78 -8.28
N GLN A 289 -13.90 -17.53 -7.97
CA GLN A 289 -13.04 -18.46 -7.27
C GLN A 289 -12.92 -18.06 -5.79
N PRO A 290 -12.85 -19.02 -4.88
CA PRO A 290 -12.64 -18.72 -3.46
C PRO A 290 -11.24 -18.18 -3.23
N LEU A 291 -11.14 -17.10 -2.45
CA LEU A 291 -9.93 -16.53 -1.93
C LEU A 291 -9.80 -16.95 -0.46
N GLN A 292 -8.79 -17.73 -0.12
CA GLN A 292 -8.58 -18.26 1.24
C GLN A 292 -7.64 -17.33 1.99
N ILE A 293 -8.21 -16.35 2.71
CA ILE A 293 -7.46 -15.29 3.40
C ILE A 293 -6.70 -15.89 4.59
N VAL A 294 -5.42 -15.57 4.68
CA VAL A 294 -4.46 -16.02 5.69
C VAL A 294 -4.05 -14.90 6.62
N ALA A 295 -3.91 -13.67 6.08
CA ALA A 295 -3.60 -12.48 6.85
C ALA A 295 -4.24 -11.23 6.24
N LEU A 296 -4.54 -10.25 7.08
CA LEU A 296 -4.99 -8.91 6.71
C LEU A 296 -4.12 -7.90 7.43
N ASP A 297 -3.69 -6.87 6.71
CA ASP A 297 -2.81 -5.79 7.20
C ASP A 297 -1.58 -6.30 7.98
N GLY A 298 -0.96 -7.38 7.49
CA GLY A 298 0.22 -7.98 8.11
C GLY A 298 -0.08 -8.87 9.32
N VAL A 299 -1.34 -8.98 9.77
CA VAL A 299 -1.71 -9.80 10.94
C VAL A 299 -2.40 -11.08 10.48
N PRO A 300 -1.91 -12.28 10.89
CA PRO A 300 -2.57 -13.55 10.61
C PRO A 300 -4.01 -13.55 11.08
N THR A 301 -4.94 -14.01 10.26
CA THR A 301 -6.36 -14.11 10.60
C THR A 301 -6.59 -15.00 11.83
N GLY A 302 -7.63 -14.71 12.62
CA GLY A 302 -7.93 -15.43 13.85
C GLY A 302 -7.08 -15.01 15.05
N SER A 303 -6.27 -13.95 14.98
CA SER A 303 -5.38 -13.49 16.08
C SER A 303 -6.11 -12.78 17.23
N GLN A 304 -7.39 -12.42 17.09
CA GLN A 304 -8.14 -11.56 18.01
C GLN A 304 -8.30 -12.13 19.41
N ASP A 305 -8.34 -13.44 19.58
CA ASP A 305 -8.58 -14.08 20.88
C ASP A 305 -7.32 -14.78 21.44
N GLY A 306 -6.22 -14.79 20.69
CA GLY A 306 -4.98 -15.47 21.04
C GLY A 306 -5.03 -17.00 21.03
N LYS A 307 -6.05 -17.61 20.40
CA LYS A 307 -6.24 -19.06 20.35
C LYS A 307 -6.42 -19.61 18.93
N HIS A 308 -6.98 -18.80 18.04
CA HIS A 308 -7.37 -19.22 16.69
C HIS A 308 -6.50 -18.60 15.61
N GLN A 309 -5.31 -18.10 15.97
CA GLN A 309 -4.35 -17.54 15.03
C GLN A 309 -4.05 -18.54 13.91
N GLY A 310 -4.14 -18.05 12.67
CA GLY A 310 -3.98 -18.85 11.46
C GLY A 310 -5.30 -19.47 10.95
N THR A 311 -6.47 -19.08 11.48
CA THR A 311 -7.76 -19.51 10.91
C THR A 311 -7.94 -18.95 9.50
N ILE A 312 -8.17 -19.80 8.51
CA ILE A 312 -8.43 -19.37 7.13
C ILE A 312 -9.86 -18.83 7.03
N ILE A 313 -10.00 -17.65 6.40
CA ILE A 313 -11.30 -17.04 6.04
C ILE A 313 -11.47 -17.16 4.53
N THR A 314 -12.55 -17.79 4.09
CA THR A 314 -12.84 -17.94 2.66
C THR A 314 -13.87 -16.91 2.23
N GLN A 315 -13.54 -16.12 1.19
CA GLN A 315 -14.41 -15.13 0.56
C GLN A 315 -14.28 -15.21 -0.95
N ASN A 316 -15.20 -14.60 -1.68
CA ASN A 316 -15.17 -14.54 -3.15
C ASN A 316 -14.60 -13.22 -3.68
N ASP A 317 -14.49 -12.22 -2.82
CA ASP A 317 -13.93 -10.91 -3.08
C ASP A 317 -13.24 -10.38 -1.82
N ILE A 318 -12.30 -9.48 -1.96
CA ILE A 318 -11.60 -8.83 -0.85
C ILE A 318 -11.52 -7.34 -1.12
N LEU A 319 -12.18 -6.55 -0.27
CA LEU A 319 -12.06 -5.10 -0.29
C LEU A 319 -10.73 -4.70 0.36
N ILE A 320 -9.88 -4.02 -0.41
CA ILE A 320 -8.56 -3.56 0.02
C ILE A 320 -8.51 -2.04 -0.17
N PRO A 321 -8.68 -1.25 0.90
CA PRO A 321 -8.55 0.20 0.84
C PRO A 321 -7.11 0.62 0.50
N PRO A 322 -6.84 1.90 0.13
CA PRO A 322 -5.48 2.42 0.09
C PRO A 322 -4.72 2.06 1.37
N ALA A 323 -3.50 1.56 1.24
CA ALA A 323 -2.67 0.98 2.30
C ALA A 323 -3.06 -0.40 2.80
N GLY A 324 -4.26 -0.90 2.54
CA GLY A 324 -4.69 -2.23 2.95
C GLY A 324 -3.85 -3.35 2.34
N ARG A 325 -3.68 -4.45 3.07
CA ARG A 325 -2.96 -5.66 2.61
C ARG A 325 -3.81 -6.88 2.82
N ALA A 326 -3.77 -7.80 1.85
CA ALA A 326 -4.42 -9.09 1.97
C ALA A 326 -3.49 -10.20 1.48
N GLU A 327 -3.39 -11.25 2.26
CA GLU A 327 -2.58 -12.41 1.94
C GLU A 327 -3.49 -13.65 1.91
N PHE A 328 -3.51 -14.35 0.77
CA PHE A 328 -4.49 -15.41 0.56
C PHE A 328 -3.98 -16.50 -0.40
N ILE A 329 -4.54 -17.68 -0.27
CA ILE A 329 -4.22 -18.84 -1.10
C ILE A 329 -5.20 -18.89 -2.26
N VAL A 330 -4.68 -19.13 -3.46
CA VAL A 330 -5.45 -19.36 -4.70
C VAL A 330 -4.96 -20.59 -5.43
N THR A 331 -5.86 -21.24 -6.18
CA THR A 331 -5.49 -22.33 -7.09
C THR A 331 -5.62 -21.87 -8.52
N ALA A 332 -4.60 -22.08 -9.33
CA ALA A 332 -4.57 -21.75 -10.75
C ALA A 332 -5.68 -22.47 -11.52
N PRO A 333 -6.13 -21.92 -12.65
CA PRO A 333 -7.12 -22.57 -13.49
C PRO A 333 -6.57 -23.90 -14.05
N SER A 334 -7.48 -24.85 -14.27
CA SER A 334 -7.14 -26.05 -15.03
C SER A 334 -6.96 -25.71 -16.52
N ALA A 335 -6.29 -26.58 -17.27
CA ALA A 335 -6.05 -26.39 -18.71
C ALA A 335 -7.36 -26.30 -19.56
N SER A 336 -8.52 -26.66 -19.00
CA SER A 336 -9.81 -26.54 -19.67
C SER A 336 -10.43 -25.15 -19.59
N VAL A 337 -10.02 -24.30 -18.65
CA VAL A 337 -10.49 -22.92 -18.46
C VAL A 337 -9.99 -22.05 -19.63
N LYS A 338 -10.89 -21.27 -20.22
CA LYS A 338 -10.60 -20.41 -21.37
C LYS A 338 -10.27 -18.98 -20.98
N HIS A 339 -10.93 -18.49 -19.93
CA HIS A 339 -10.80 -17.11 -19.47
C HIS A 339 -10.60 -17.10 -17.96
N ALA A 340 -9.44 -16.70 -17.51
CA ALA A 340 -9.13 -16.50 -16.09
C ALA A 340 -8.68 -15.07 -15.87
N GLN A 341 -9.36 -14.36 -14.95
CA GLN A 341 -9.15 -12.92 -14.77
C GLN A 341 -9.22 -12.51 -13.30
N LEU A 342 -8.24 -11.74 -12.88
CA LEU A 342 -8.28 -10.91 -11.67
C LEU A 342 -8.87 -9.55 -12.05
N SER A 343 -9.89 -9.09 -11.32
CA SER A 343 -10.56 -7.80 -11.55
C SER A 343 -10.89 -7.13 -10.23
N THR A 344 -11.17 -5.83 -10.26
CA THR A 344 -11.83 -5.12 -9.17
C THR A 344 -13.30 -4.92 -9.48
N LEU A 345 -14.16 -5.05 -8.47
CA LEU A 345 -15.55 -4.64 -8.53
C LEU A 345 -15.66 -3.11 -8.58
N GLY A 346 -16.80 -2.61 -8.99
CA GLY A 346 -17.13 -1.18 -8.89
C GLY A 346 -17.43 -0.81 -7.43
N ILE A 347 -16.90 0.31 -6.98
CA ILE A 347 -17.04 0.78 -5.60
C ILE A 347 -17.83 2.06 -5.58
N ASN A 348 -18.83 2.12 -4.71
CA ASN A 348 -19.59 3.32 -4.45
C ASN A 348 -18.89 4.15 -3.37
N THR A 349 -18.14 5.12 -3.81
CA THR A 349 -17.37 6.04 -2.95
C THR A 349 -18.19 7.21 -2.40
N GLY A 350 -19.45 7.33 -2.80
CA GLY A 350 -20.33 8.44 -2.43
C GLY A 350 -20.47 9.51 -3.50
N PRO A 351 -21.39 10.47 -3.31
CA PRO A 351 -21.70 11.50 -4.29
C PRO A 351 -20.54 12.42 -4.66
N LEU A 352 -19.58 12.62 -3.77
CA LEU A 352 -18.39 13.45 -4.00
C LEU A 352 -17.11 12.62 -4.15
N GLY A 353 -17.16 11.32 -3.88
CA GLY A 353 -16.00 10.44 -3.99
C GLY A 353 -15.62 10.14 -5.43
N ASP A 354 -14.38 9.75 -5.62
CA ASP A 354 -13.78 9.42 -6.91
C ASP A 354 -14.49 8.24 -7.60
N SER A 355 -14.67 8.35 -8.92
CA SER A 355 -15.27 7.27 -9.72
C SER A 355 -14.36 6.03 -9.75
N MET A 356 -14.84 4.91 -9.23
CA MET A 356 -14.12 3.62 -9.18
C MET A 356 -14.96 2.50 -9.83
N PRO A 357 -15.06 2.47 -11.18
CA PRO A 357 -15.81 1.45 -11.89
C PRO A 357 -15.15 0.08 -11.80
N ALA A 358 -15.95 -0.97 -11.98
CA ALA A 358 -15.44 -2.32 -12.16
C ALA A 358 -14.54 -2.39 -13.40
N ARG A 359 -13.37 -3.05 -13.27
CA ARG A 359 -12.39 -3.15 -14.36
C ARG A 359 -11.44 -4.34 -14.18
N PRO A 360 -10.88 -4.88 -15.29
CA PRO A 360 -9.86 -5.91 -15.19
C PRO A 360 -8.57 -5.35 -14.58
N ILE A 361 -7.84 -6.21 -13.89
CA ILE A 361 -6.50 -5.93 -13.37
C ILE A 361 -5.48 -6.78 -14.13
N SER A 362 -5.72 -8.11 -14.19
CA SER A 362 -4.82 -9.05 -14.82
C SER A 362 -5.55 -10.23 -15.45
N THR A 363 -5.01 -10.72 -16.56
CA THR A 363 -5.38 -12.03 -17.12
C THR A 363 -4.45 -13.08 -16.53
N VAL A 364 -5.00 -14.21 -16.09
CA VAL A 364 -4.19 -15.37 -15.69
C VAL A 364 -3.98 -16.27 -16.91
N GLU A 365 -2.74 -16.46 -17.30
CA GLU A 365 -2.35 -17.33 -18.40
C GLU A 365 -1.51 -18.50 -17.90
N LEU A 366 -1.78 -19.69 -18.45
CA LEU A 366 -1.04 -20.89 -18.09
C LEU A 366 0.32 -20.94 -18.79
N THR A 367 1.32 -21.45 -18.08
CA THR A 367 2.67 -21.69 -18.58
C THR A 367 3.24 -22.98 -18.03
N THR A 368 4.26 -23.50 -18.69
CA THR A 368 5.14 -24.58 -18.21
C THR A 368 6.54 -24.06 -17.86
N ASP A 369 6.80 -22.78 -18.13
CA ASP A 369 8.11 -22.16 -17.87
C ASP A 369 8.28 -21.90 -16.36
N PRO A 370 9.51 -21.97 -15.83
CA PRO A 370 9.80 -21.62 -14.45
C PRO A 370 9.36 -20.19 -14.13
N LEU A 371 8.66 -20.00 -13.01
CA LEU A 371 8.12 -18.69 -12.61
C LEU A 371 9.07 -17.86 -11.74
N GLY A 372 10.14 -18.48 -11.21
CA GLY A 372 11.11 -17.80 -10.34
C GLY A 372 10.54 -17.31 -9.00
N LEU A 373 9.39 -17.84 -8.58
CA LEU A 373 8.77 -17.46 -7.33
C LEU A 373 9.49 -18.08 -6.12
N SER A 374 9.63 -17.32 -5.05
CA SER A 374 10.13 -17.83 -3.76
C SER A 374 9.14 -18.83 -3.15
N VAL A 375 9.64 -19.70 -2.30
CA VAL A 375 8.83 -20.71 -1.61
C VAL A 375 9.04 -20.58 -0.11
N GLY A 376 7.96 -20.32 0.62
CA GLY A 376 8.00 -20.17 2.07
C GLY A 376 8.33 -21.48 2.80
N LYS A 377 9.06 -21.36 3.91
CA LYS A 377 9.45 -22.48 4.77
C LYS A 377 9.22 -22.13 6.21
N ALA A 378 8.62 -23.03 6.98
CA ALA A 378 8.62 -22.91 8.42
C ALA A 378 10.05 -22.93 8.96
N THR A 379 10.43 -21.94 9.75
CA THR A 379 11.80 -21.75 10.25
C THR A 379 11.92 -21.85 11.76
N GLY A 380 10.80 -22.01 12.47
CA GLY A 380 10.79 -22.06 13.93
C GLY A 380 9.39 -22.15 14.55
N PRO A 381 9.27 -21.93 15.84
CA PRO A 381 7.96 -21.81 16.50
C PRO A 381 7.24 -20.53 16.04
N ALA A 382 5.91 -20.52 16.19
CA ALA A 382 5.13 -19.29 16.01
C ALA A 382 5.62 -18.18 16.96
N ASN A 383 5.61 -16.93 16.46
CA ASN A 383 6.00 -15.79 17.27
C ASN A 383 5.05 -15.56 18.46
N PRO A 384 5.51 -14.86 19.50
CA PRO A 384 4.62 -14.40 20.56
C PRO A 384 3.44 -13.60 19.97
N GLN A 385 2.24 -13.85 20.50
CA GLN A 385 1.03 -13.19 20.02
C GLN A 385 0.89 -11.81 20.68
N ARG A 386 1.22 -10.74 19.96
CA ARG A 386 1.14 -9.35 20.42
C ARG A 386 -0.25 -9.00 20.99
N PHE A 387 -1.30 -9.45 20.34
CA PHE A 387 -2.68 -9.03 20.62
C PHE A 387 -3.44 -9.98 21.55
N ALA A 388 -2.78 -10.98 22.13
CA ALA A 388 -3.44 -11.99 22.95
C ALA A 388 -4.34 -11.35 24.03
N GLY A 389 -5.59 -11.81 24.07
CA GLY A 389 -6.58 -11.42 25.05
C GLY A 389 -7.19 -10.01 24.88
N LEU A 390 -6.83 -9.27 23.82
CA LEU A 390 -7.35 -7.91 23.60
C LEU A 390 -8.87 -7.85 23.49
N ASP A 391 -9.48 -8.86 22.90
CA ASP A 391 -10.94 -9.00 22.73
C ASP A 391 -11.71 -8.95 24.05
N ARG A 392 -11.08 -9.37 25.17
CA ARG A 392 -11.68 -9.50 26.50
C ARG A 392 -11.33 -8.39 27.47
N ILE A 393 -10.37 -7.51 27.12
CA ILE A 393 -9.95 -6.43 28.00
C ILE A 393 -11.02 -5.34 27.96
N LYS A 394 -11.46 -4.89 29.16
CA LYS A 394 -12.35 -3.73 29.26
C LYS A 394 -11.57 -2.46 28.90
N PRO A 395 -12.04 -1.67 27.94
CA PRO A 395 -11.36 -0.42 27.57
C PRO A 395 -11.36 0.57 28.73
N SER A 396 -10.28 1.33 28.85
CA SER A 396 -10.14 2.40 29.84
C SER A 396 -11.05 3.60 29.53
N ILE A 397 -11.23 3.88 28.23
CA ILE A 397 -12.04 5.00 27.72
C ILE A 397 -12.64 4.62 26.36
N THR A 398 -13.73 5.32 26.00
CA THR A 398 -14.27 5.33 24.64
C THR A 398 -14.13 6.74 24.07
N ARG A 399 -13.39 6.88 22.97
CA ARG A 399 -13.24 8.14 22.25
C ARG A 399 -14.18 8.19 21.04
N HIS A 400 -14.61 9.38 20.69
CA HIS A 400 -15.40 9.63 19.49
C HIS A 400 -14.65 10.59 18.59
N LEU A 401 -14.43 10.19 17.34
CA LEU A 401 -13.82 10.98 16.29
C LEU A 401 -14.76 11.07 15.10
N TYR A 402 -14.55 12.04 14.24
CA TYR A 402 -15.29 12.12 12.99
C TYR A 402 -14.45 12.73 11.86
N PHE A 403 -14.69 12.25 10.66
CA PHE A 403 -14.28 12.87 9.41
C PHE A 403 -15.30 13.93 9.01
N SER A 404 -14.82 15.06 8.48
CA SER A 404 -15.65 16.12 7.92
C SER A 404 -14.89 16.95 6.90
N GLU A 405 -15.62 17.65 6.06
CA GLU A 405 -15.11 18.48 4.97
C GLU A 405 -15.74 19.86 5.00
N THR A 406 -14.99 20.85 4.54
CA THR A 406 -15.52 22.18 4.24
C THR A 406 -15.05 22.63 2.86
N PHE A 407 -16.01 23.15 2.09
CA PHE A 407 -15.71 23.65 0.75
C PHE A 407 -15.36 25.13 0.80
N THR A 408 -14.18 25.49 0.31
CA THR A 408 -13.83 26.89 0.06
C THR A 408 -14.40 27.28 -1.30
N HIS A 409 -14.85 28.54 -1.49
CA HIS A 409 -15.60 29.02 -2.66
C HIS A 409 -14.87 28.96 -4.02
N ALA A 410 -13.78 28.24 -4.14
CA ALA A 410 -13.00 28.10 -5.36
C ALA A 410 -13.20 26.73 -6.00
N GLN A 411 -14.16 26.65 -6.89
CA GLN A 411 -14.33 25.67 -7.97
C GLN A 411 -14.35 24.16 -7.59
N HIS A 412 -15.50 23.56 -7.80
CA HIS A 412 -15.68 22.10 -7.92
C HIS A 412 -14.86 21.60 -9.13
N GLY A 413 -13.74 20.97 -8.87
CA GLY A 413 -12.91 20.26 -9.85
C GLY A 413 -12.27 19.05 -9.19
N PRO A 414 -11.98 17.99 -9.95
CA PRO A 414 -11.33 16.81 -9.40
C PRO A 414 -9.93 17.15 -8.88
N GLY A 415 -9.66 16.76 -7.65
CA GLY A 415 -8.43 17.03 -6.92
C GLY A 415 -8.55 18.24 -6.01
N ALA A 416 -8.67 18.00 -4.78
CA ALA A 416 -8.68 18.75 -3.52
C ALA A 416 -8.47 20.29 -3.49
N ALA A 417 -8.30 20.98 -4.61
CA ALA A 417 -8.24 22.45 -4.65
C ALA A 417 -9.58 23.04 -4.25
N GLY A 418 -9.69 23.53 -3.01
CA GLY A 418 -10.89 24.17 -2.49
C GLY A 418 -11.69 23.31 -1.49
N VAL A 419 -11.16 22.17 -1.04
CA VAL A 419 -11.71 21.37 0.05
C VAL A 419 -10.71 21.29 1.18
N ASN A 420 -11.14 21.57 2.39
CA ASN A 420 -10.40 21.31 3.61
C ASN A 420 -10.93 20.04 4.24
N PHE A 421 -10.06 19.13 4.61
CA PHE A 421 -10.37 17.83 5.17
C PHE A 421 -9.97 17.76 6.65
N PHE A 422 -10.85 17.22 7.50
CA PHE A 422 -10.64 17.19 8.95
C PHE A 422 -10.90 15.81 9.53
N ILE A 423 -10.03 15.41 10.47
CA ILE A 423 -10.30 14.34 11.42
C ILE A 423 -10.31 14.95 12.83
N THR A 424 -11.45 14.93 13.49
CA THR A 424 -11.68 15.72 14.70
C THR A 424 -12.11 14.85 15.88
N VAL A 425 -11.54 15.06 17.05
CA VAL A 425 -11.99 14.46 18.30
C VAL A 425 -13.26 15.21 18.75
N LYS A 426 -14.33 14.48 19.08
CA LYS A 426 -15.59 15.09 19.52
C LYS A 426 -15.39 16.00 20.72
N GLY A 427 -15.82 17.26 20.59
CA GLY A 427 -15.67 18.30 21.60
C GLY A 427 -14.47 19.21 21.39
N GLN A 428 -13.66 18.95 20.37
CA GLN A 428 -12.63 19.87 19.87
C GLN A 428 -13.14 20.57 18.61
N ASP A 429 -12.52 21.69 18.25
CA ASP A 429 -12.75 22.37 16.99
C ASP A 429 -12.02 21.64 15.85
N PRO A 430 -12.58 21.56 14.62
CA PRO A 430 -11.87 21.06 13.46
C PRO A 430 -10.65 21.94 13.15
N VAL A 431 -9.48 21.32 13.02
CA VAL A 431 -8.20 21.99 12.67
C VAL A 431 -7.56 21.20 11.53
N LEU A 432 -7.00 21.90 10.56
CA LEU A 432 -6.14 21.28 9.57
C LEU A 432 -4.85 20.80 10.24
N PHE A 433 -4.29 19.72 9.73
CA PHE A 433 -3.01 19.25 10.23
C PHE A 433 -1.92 20.31 10.04
N ASP A 434 -1.14 20.49 11.09
CA ASP A 434 0.13 21.22 11.12
C ASP A 434 1.07 20.44 12.03
N PRO A 435 2.30 20.11 11.60
CA PRO A 435 3.25 19.35 12.41
C PRO A 435 3.59 20.04 13.75
N ASN A 436 3.35 21.33 13.86
CA ASN A 436 3.58 22.12 15.08
C ASN A 436 2.38 22.15 16.02
N ASN A 437 1.23 21.59 15.64
CA ASN A 437 0.05 21.52 16.50
C ASN A 437 0.30 20.58 17.69
N PRO A 438 -0.27 20.89 18.87
CA PRO A 438 -0.22 19.95 19.98
C PRO A 438 -1.00 18.66 19.63
N PRO A 439 -0.62 17.50 20.20
CA PRO A 439 -1.34 16.25 19.96
C PRO A 439 -2.82 16.38 20.32
N ALA A 440 -3.71 16.00 19.38
CA ALA A 440 -5.17 16.03 19.58
C ALA A 440 -5.62 14.99 20.62
N ILE A 441 -4.84 13.91 20.78
CA ILE A 441 -5.07 12.85 21.75
C ILE A 441 -3.80 12.61 22.54
N THR A 442 -3.94 12.40 23.86
CA THR A 442 -2.88 11.87 24.73
C THR A 442 -3.40 10.61 25.41
N THR A 443 -2.60 9.57 25.42
CA THR A 443 -2.84 8.31 26.12
C THR A 443 -1.57 7.81 26.80
N THR A 444 -1.61 6.66 27.47
CA THR A 444 -0.48 6.10 28.22
C THR A 444 -0.22 4.67 27.76
N GLN A 445 1.04 4.31 27.65
CA GLN A 445 1.46 2.94 27.38
C GLN A 445 0.79 1.96 28.37
N GLY A 446 0.24 0.87 27.85
CA GLY A 446 -0.52 -0.11 28.61
C GLY A 446 -2.04 0.09 28.53
N ALA A 447 -2.53 1.21 28.03
CA ALA A 447 -3.96 1.47 27.85
C ALA A 447 -4.55 0.59 26.74
N VAL A 448 -5.84 0.28 26.91
CA VAL A 448 -6.72 -0.27 25.86
C VAL A 448 -7.89 0.67 25.74
N GLU A 449 -8.15 1.18 24.54
CA GLU A 449 -9.21 2.16 24.30
C GLU A 449 -10.14 1.68 23.19
N ASP A 450 -11.44 2.00 23.29
CA ASP A 450 -12.37 1.86 22.17
C ASP A 450 -12.55 3.22 21.48
N TRP A 451 -12.42 3.24 20.15
CA TRP A 451 -12.64 4.44 19.36
C TRP A 451 -13.83 4.25 18.42
N ILE A 452 -14.70 5.25 18.33
CA ILE A 452 -15.82 5.31 17.40
C ILE A 452 -15.49 6.42 16.41
N ILE A 453 -15.24 6.04 15.16
CA ILE A 453 -14.90 6.95 14.07
C ILE A 453 -16.13 7.09 13.17
N GLN A 454 -16.71 8.27 13.12
CA GLN A 454 -17.87 8.61 12.27
C GLN A 454 -17.40 9.23 10.95
N ASN A 455 -18.12 8.99 9.89
CA ASN A 455 -17.99 9.77 8.67
C ASN A 455 -19.18 10.72 8.53
N ARG A 456 -18.90 12.04 8.40
CA ARG A 456 -19.91 13.10 8.23
C ARG A 456 -19.84 13.74 6.85
N ALA A 457 -19.02 13.14 5.96
CA ALA A 457 -18.80 13.59 4.61
C ALA A 457 -19.59 12.74 3.60
N PRO A 458 -19.92 13.29 2.43
CA PRO A 458 -20.62 12.58 1.36
C PRO A 458 -19.70 11.74 0.46
N GLU A 459 -18.50 11.41 0.94
CA GLU A 459 -17.58 10.47 0.35
C GLU A 459 -16.95 9.55 1.38
N VAL A 460 -16.40 8.41 0.95
CA VAL A 460 -15.72 7.45 1.82
C VAL A 460 -14.42 8.02 2.36
N HIS A 461 -14.05 7.62 3.58
CA HIS A 461 -12.74 7.89 4.16
C HIS A 461 -12.12 6.59 4.67
N GLU A 462 -10.79 6.54 4.71
CA GLU A 462 -10.02 5.38 5.15
C GLU A 462 -9.30 5.71 6.45
N PHE A 463 -9.81 5.18 7.57
CA PHE A 463 -9.16 5.41 8.87
C PHE A 463 -7.88 4.59 8.97
N HIS A 464 -6.76 5.26 9.15
CA HIS A 464 -5.45 4.66 9.40
C HIS A 464 -4.83 5.14 10.70
N MET A 465 -4.07 4.26 11.36
CA MET A 465 -3.33 4.53 12.58
C MET A 465 -1.90 4.04 12.43
N HIS A 466 -0.92 4.93 12.59
CA HIS A 466 0.50 4.58 12.63
C HIS A 466 0.86 3.73 13.86
N GLN A 467 1.96 3.00 13.80
CA GLN A 467 2.62 2.24 14.85
C GLN A 467 1.80 1.15 15.55
N ILE A 468 0.50 1.08 15.37
CA ILE A 468 -0.33 0.07 16.04
C ILE A 468 -1.43 -0.45 15.10
N HIS A 469 -1.86 -1.69 15.35
CA HIS A 469 -3.08 -2.21 14.75
C HIS A 469 -4.26 -2.05 15.70
N PHE A 470 -5.45 -2.01 15.14
CA PHE A 470 -6.70 -2.00 15.89
C PHE A 470 -7.60 -3.19 15.55
N LEU A 471 -8.38 -3.63 16.53
CA LEU A 471 -9.37 -4.68 16.36
C LEU A 471 -10.72 -4.10 15.97
N LEU A 472 -11.29 -4.50 14.82
CA LEU A 472 -12.61 -4.05 14.39
C LEU A 472 -13.71 -4.71 15.24
N LEU A 473 -14.52 -3.90 15.90
CA LEU A 473 -15.58 -4.34 16.81
C LEU A 473 -16.99 -4.17 16.27
N ALA A 474 -17.28 -3.13 15.48
CA ALA A 474 -18.60 -2.87 14.92
C ALA A 474 -18.52 -1.98 13.67
N ILE A 475 -19.50 -2.12 12.78
CA ILE A 475 -19.72 -1.26 11.61
C ILE A 475 -21.15 -0.72 11.69
N ASN A 476 -21.34 0.60 11.58
CA ASN A 476 -22.64 1.29 11.67
C ASN A 476 -23.45 0.92 12.93
N GLY A 477 -22.75 0.68 14.03
CA GLY A 477 -23.34 0.25 15.30
C GLY A 477 -23.72 -1.23 15.37
N VAL A 478 -23.54 -1.99 14.28
CA VAL A 478 -23.76 -3.46 14.26
C VAL A 478 -22.47 -4.14 14.70
N PRO A 479 -22.47 -4.91 15.80
CA PRO A 479 -21.29 -5.60 16.28
C PRO A 479 -20.78 -6.63 15.27
N VAL A 480 -19.46 -6.67 15.06
CA VAL A 480 -18.79 -7.77 14.36
C VAL A 480 -18.75 -8.97 15.30
N PRO A 481 -19.27 -10.14 14.89
CA PRO A 481 -19.20 -11.36 15.70
C PRO A 481 -17.75 -11.66 16.16
N PRO A 482 -17.54 -12.09 17.41
CA PRO A 482 -16.18 -12.26 17.95
C PRO A 482 -15.26 -13.11 17.08
N GLU A 483 -15.78 -14.17 16.48
CA GLU A 483 -15.04 -15.08 15.59
C GLU A 483 -14.70 -14.49 14.22
N ARG A 484 -15.31 -13.35 13.86
CA ARG A 484 -15.07 -12.63 12.60
C ARG A 484 -14.28 -11.35 12.79
N ARG A 485 -13.95 -10.98 14.03
CA ARG A 485 -13.12 -9.80 14.29
C ARG A 485 -11.72 -10.02 13.78
N GLN A 486 -11.19 -9.04 13.06
CA GLN A 486 -9.83 -9.07 12.53
C GLN A 486 -9.10 -7.78 12.92
N PHE A 487 -7.77 -7.85 12.87
CA PHE A 487 -6.91 -6.69 13.04
C PHE A 487 -6.69 -6.00 11.71
N TYR A 488 -6.64 -4.68 11.79
CA TYR A 488 -6.34 -3.77 10.68
C TYR A 488 -5.49 -2.62 11.20
N ASP A 489 -4.76 -1.97 10.32
CA ASP A 489 -4.23 -0.62 10.56
C ASP A 489 -4.93 0.40 9.66
N THR A 490 -5.62 -0.05 8.61
CA THR A 490 -6.41 0.79 7.72
C THR A 490 -7.78 0.16 7.47
N PHE A 491 -8.86 0.95 7.62
CA PHE A 491 -10.21 0.44 7.40
C PHE A 491 -11.14 1.53 6.85
N GLN A 492 -11.97 1.14 5.86
CA GLN A 492 -12.92 2.02 5.22
C GLN A 492 -14.06 2.42 6.16
N VAL A 493 -14.33 3.72 6.27
CA VAL A 493 -15.52 4.27 6.91
C VAL A 493 -16.49 4.72 5.83
N PRO A 494 -17.67 4.07 5.69
CA PRO A 494 -18.61 4.37 4.61
C PRO A 494 -19.02 5.84 4.60
N TYR A 495 -19.34 6.38 3.41
CA TYR A 495 -19.81 7.75 3.26
C TYR A 495 -21.19 7.97 3.91
N TRP A 496 -21.48 9.22 4.29
CA TRP A 496 -22.78 9.62 4.76
C TRP A 496 -23.64 10.10 3.59
N ASP A 497 -24.80 9.47 3.42
CA ASP A 497 -25.79 9.81 2.39
C ASP A 497 -26.58 11.10 2.68
N GLN A 498 -26.17 11.84 3.71
CA GLN A 498 -26.83 13.05 4.25
C GLN A 498 -28.23 12.79 4.85
N ILE A 499 -28.56 11.51 5.07
CA ILE A 499 -29.84 11.08 5.65
C ILE A 499 -29.54 10.20 6.87
N GLY A 500 -30.21 10.46 7.98
CA GLY A 500 -30.15 9.61 9.16
C GLY A 500 -28.87 9.73 9.97
N LYS A 501 -28.44 8.61 10.54
CA LYS A 501 -27.25 8.56 11.41
C LYS A 501 -25.98 8.54 10.58
N TYR A 502 -24.93 9.18 11.09
CA TYR A 502 -23.62 9.09 10.50
C TYR A 502 -23.11 7.65 10.51
N PRO A 503 -22.61 7.13 9.37
CA PRO A 503 -21.89 5.87 9.33
C PRO A 503 -20.68 5.89 10.26
N SER A 504 -20.31 4.73 10.79
CA SER A 504 -19.20 4.66 11.73
C SER A 504 -18.59 3.29 11.80
N ILE A 505 -17.32 3.25 12.20
CA ILE A 505 -16.68 2.04 12.70
C ILE A 505 -16.40 2.17 14.19
N LYS A 506 -16.41 1.06 14.90
CA LYS A 506 -15.90 0.97 16.28
C LYS A 506 -14.71 0.04 16.28
N VAL A 507 -13.60 0.53 16.79
CA VAL A 507 -12.33 -0.19 16.82
C VAL A 507 -11.75 -0.20 18.24
N ARG A 508 -10.91 -1.19 18.55
CA ARG A 508 -10.18 -1.28 19.81
C ARG A 508 -8.70 -1.09 19.56
N MET A 509 -8.14 -0.07 20.18
CA MET A 509 -6.73 0.30 20.15
C MET A 509 -5.96 -0.43 21.23
N ASP A 510 -4.77 -0.94 20.90
CA ASP A 510 -3.88 -1.65 21.80
C ASP A 510 -2.58 -0.87 22.05
N PHE A 511 -2.55 -0.06 23.09
CA PHE A 511 -1.35 0.66 23.50
C PHE A 511 -0.47 -0.12 24.50
N ARG A 512 -0.67 -1.44 24.66
CA ARG A 512 0.12 -2.29 25.55
C ARG A 512 1.53 -2.59 25.01
N GLY A 513 1.76 -2.35 23.72
CA GLY A 513 3.03 -2.55 23.06
C GLY A 513 4.14 -1.58 23.52
N PRO A 514 5.33 -1.67 22.92
CA PRO A 514 6.49 -0.85 23.30
C PRO A 514 6.42 0.59 22.78
N VAL A 515 5.45 0.93 21.92
CA VAL A 515 5.39 2.24 21.24
C VAL A 515 5.09 3.37 22.22
N VAL A 516 5.98 4.34 22.27
CA VAL A 516 5.89 5.58 23.07
C VAL A 516 6.38 6.74 22.21
N GLY A 517 5.71 7.88 22.28
CA GLY A 517 6.05 9.08 21.51
C GLY A 517 4.86 9.64 20.76
N ASP A 518 5.14 10.55 19.83
CA ASP A 518 4.15 11.20 18.98
C ASP A 518 4.11 10.51 17.61
N PHE A 519 2.92 10.17 17.14
CA PHE A 519 2.67 9.64 15.81
C PHE A 519 1.30 10.05 15.31
N VAL A 520 0.98 9.78 14.06
CA VAL A 520 -0.23 10.29 13.44
C VAL A 520 -1.31 9.22 13.27
N TYR A 521 -2.55 9.69 13.15
CA TYR A 521 -3.68 8.97 12.58
C TYR A 521 -4.36 9.87 11.55
N HIS A 522 -4.85 9.30 10.45
CA HIS A 522 -5.35 10.08 9.33
C HIS A 522 -6.30 9.29 8.42
N CYS A 523 -6.87 9.96 7.42
CA CYS A 523 -7.47 9.30 6.28
C CYS A 523 -6.35 8.85 5.32
N HIS A 524 -6.35 7.59 4.90
CA HIS A 524 -5.31 7.09 3.97
C HIS A 524 -5.69 7.24 2.49
N ILE A 525 -6.72 7.99 2.15
CA ILE A 525 -6.82 8.65 0.84
C ILE A 525 -5.87 9.83 0.92
N LEU A 526 -4.69 9.72 0.29
CA LEU A 526 -3.58 10.65 0.53
C LEU A 526 -3.87 12.08 0.05
N GLN A 527 -4.79 12.28 -0.89
CA GLN A 527 -5.27 13.63 -1.22
C GLN A 527 -6.03 14.27 -0.05
N HIS A 528 -6.77 13.48 0.74
CA HIS A 528 -7.46 13.97 1.95
C HIS A 528 -6.47 14.21 3.08
N GLU A 529 -5.48 13.33 3.25
CA GLU A 529 -4.36 13.51 4.20
C GLU A 529 -3.59 14.79 3.91
N ASP A 530 -3.11 14.97 2.66
CA ASP A 530 -2.41 16.17 2.19
C ASP A 530 -3.28 17.43 2.30
N GLY A 531 -4.61 17.28 2.21
CA GLY A 531 -5.63 18.32 2.42
C GLY A 531 -5.95 18.62 3.89
N GLY A 532 -5.23 18.00 4.85
CA GLY A 532 -5.31 18.29 6.27
C GLY A 532 -5.99 17.25 7.16
N MET A 533 -6.47 16.10 6.59
CA MET A 533 -7.20 15.07 7.35
C MET A 533 -6.27 14.15 8.14
N MET A 534 -5.43 14.74 8.97
CA MET A 534 -4.47 14.07 9.83
C MET A 534 -4.42 14.73 11.21
N ALA A 535 -4.07 13.98 12.25
CA ALA A 535 -3.87 14.51 13.59
C ALA A 535 -2.84 13.67 14.37
N THR A 536 -2.18 14.30 15.33
CA THR A 536 -1.16 13.66 16.18
C THR A 536 -1.78 13.07 17.44
N ILE A 537 -1.31 11.87 17.80
CA ILE A 537 -1.52 11.25 19.11
C ILE A 537 -0.18 11.16 19.84
N ARG A 538 -0.21 11.41 21.15
CA ARG A 538 0.93 11.20 22.06
C ARG A 538 0.69 10.02 22.97
N VAL A 539 1.59 9.03 22.95
CA VAL A 539 1.62 7.93 23.91
C VAL A 539 2.71 8.19 24.94
N LEU A 540 2.30 8.44 26.17
CA LEU A 540 3.21 8.65 27.30
C LEU A 540 3.73 7.31 27.82
N PRO A 541 4.99 7.21 28.31
CA PRO A 541 5.48 6.00 28.92
C PRO A 541 4.65 5.62 30.16
N LYS A 542 4.56 4.33 30.43
CA LYS A 542 3.93 3.83 31.65
C LYS A 542 4.72 4.29 32.86
N GLN A 543 4.05 4.93 33.82
CA GLN A 543 4.65 5.33 35.09
C GLN A 543 4.96 4.12 36.00
#